data_5ad51fe0d570db8232f3ba41a4fa5b9e
#
_entry.id   5ad51fe0d570db8232f3ba41a4fa5b9e
#
_cell.length_a   1.000
_cell.length_b   1.000
_cell.length_c   1.000
_cell.angle_alpha   90.00
_cell.angle_beta   90.00
_cell.angle_gamma   90.00
#
_symmetry.space_group_name_H-M   'P 1'
#
loop_
_entity.id
_entity.type
_entity.pdbx_description
1 polymer ?
#
loop_
_entity_poly.entity_id
_entity_poly.type
_entity_poly.pdbx_seq_one_letter_code
_entity_poly.pdbx_strand_id
1 'polypeptide(L)'
;MKRKLSLVLIILLSFAFSSCEDQEARIAKKADKIHKAILTVDTHCDTPMRLMRSDFNLGVRNEDGCVDFPRMEEGGLDAEFFAVFIGQGPRNPEAYNEVYERTVETLEKIYDNVEKNSDMAELAFTVDDAYRIKKSGKRIAFIGIENGYPVGKDLSKVKEYYDMGARYITLSHSSNNDICDSSTDEGGAEHDGLSEFGQQVVKEMNRLGMMVDVSHISDEAFYDVIETSTSPVIASHSSCRALCESPRNLDDDMLMVLKDNGGVIQICILSNYLKQPELNPVLEQKLNEIREKYNDFEGLSEEEFERARREYYEVRNKYRKLATVEDAVDHIDHVVQLIGIDHVGIGSDFDGGGGIEGVMDVSQMKNITHELLRRGYTRNEIEKIWGGNIMRVLRENEKLAQETSEEAGT
;
A
#
# COMPACT_ATOMS: atom_id res chain seq x y z
N MET A 1 45.74 9.63 -41.22
CA MET A 1 44.61 10.34 -40.60
C MET A 1 43.56 9.47 -39.94
N LYS A 2 43.17 8.33 -40.46
CA LYS A 2 42.09 7.45 -39.90
C LYS A 2 42.41 6.88 -38.49
N ARG A 3 43.67 6.57 -38.15
CA ARG A 3 44.04 6.02 -36.80
C ARG A 3 43.99 7.07 -35.67
N LYS A 4 44.18 8.37 -35.95
CA LYS A 4 44.10 9.43 -34.92
C LYS A 4 42.66 9.80 -34.59
N LEU A 5 41.73 9.69 -35.55
CA LEU A 5 40.28 9.94 -35.34
C LEU A 5 39.64 8.89 -34.43
N SER A 6 40.02 7.61 -34.60
CA SER A 6 39.50 6.51 -33.76
C SER A 6 39.94 6.65 -32.28
N LEU A 7 41.16 7.10 -32.04
CA LEU A 7 41.68 7.27 -30.66
C LEU A 7 40.99 8.45 -29.93
N VAL A 8 40.71 9.55 -30.62
CA VAL A 8 39.99 10.70 -30.05
C VAL A 8 38.54 10.34 -29.76
N LEU A 9 37.88 9.54 -30.61
CA LEU A 9 36.49 9.10 -30.38
C LEU A 9 36.38 8.16 -29.17
N ILE A 10 37.35 7.25 -28.95
CA ILE A 10 37.40 6.35 -27.81
C ILE A 10 37.64 7.13 -26.51
N ILE A 11 38.51 8.14 -26.53
CA ILE A 11 38.77 8.97 -25.36
C ILE A 11 37.54 9.84 -25.03
N LEU A 12 36.84 10.40 -26.02
CA LEU A 12 35.61 11.18 -25.77
C LEU A 12 34.47 10.31 -25.24
N LEU A 13 34.33 9.05 -25.73
CA LEU A 13 33.39 8.08 -25.20
C LEU A 13 33.73 7.69 -23.74
N SER A 14 34.99 7.45 -23.42
CA SER A 14 35.41 7.10 -22.04
C SER A 14 35.21 8.27 -21.07
N PHE A 15 35.42 9.50 -21.47
CA PHE A 15 35.10 10.70 -20.65
C PHE A 15 33.60 10.90 -20.46
N ALA A 16 32.77 10.61 -21.46
CA ALA A 16 31.31 10.67 -21.35
C ALA A 16 30.77 9.61 -20.40
N PHE A 17 31.25 8.37 -20.47
CA PHE A 17 30.90 7.29 -19.53
C PHE A 17 31.33 7.58 -18.12
N SER A 18 32.57 8.04 -17.87
CA SER A 18 33.07 8.42 -16.54
C SER A 18 32.30 9.60 -15.95
N SER A 19 31.87 10.56 -16.78
CA SER A 19 31.04 11.69 -16.32
C SER A 19 29.61 11.27 -15.96
N CYS A 20 29.06 10.25 -16.64
CA CYS A 20 27.72 9.73 -16.37
C CYS A 20 27.70 8.90 -15.08
N GLU A 21 28.69 8.01 -14.87
CA GLU A 21 28.86 7.26 -13.62
C GLU A 21 29.07 8.18 -12.41
N ASP A 22 29.86 9.24 -12.55
CA ASP A 22 30.04 10.25 -11.50
C ASP A 22 28.73 11.00 -11.17
N GLN A 23 27.88 11.24 -12.17
CA GLN A 23 26.59 11.90 -11.99
C GLN A 23 25.60 10.99 -11.26
N GLU A 24 25.47 9.73 -11.68
CA GLU A 24 24.60 8.74 -11.02
C GLU A 24 25.02 8.52 -9.57
N ALA A 25 26.30 8.36 -9.29
CA ALA A 25 26.82 8.24 -7.92
C ALA A 25 26.50 9.47 -7.04
N ARG A 26 26.49 10.68 -7.63
CA ARG A 26 26.11 11.91 -6.91
C ARG A 26 24.62 11.96 -6.64
N ILE A 27 23.78 11.55 -7.61
CA ILE A 27 22.32 11.44 -7.44
C ILE A 27 22.03 10.45 -6.32
N ALA A 28 22.61 9.25 -6.37
CA ALA A 28 22.49 8.23 -5.36
C ALA A 28 22.78 8.75 -3.94
N LYS A 29 23.94 9.34 -3.75
CA LYS A 29 24.35 9.91 -2.46
C LYS A 29 23.42 11.02 -1.98
N LYS A 30 22.89 11.84 -2.91
CA LYS A 30 21.93 12.89 -2.58
C LYS A 30 20.58 12.31 -2.20
N ALA A 31 20.11 11.28 -2.93
CA ALA A 31 18.86 10.57 -2.64
C ALA A 31 18.91 9.91 -1.26
N ASP A 32 19.95 9.16 -0.94
CA ASP A 32 20.15 8.56 0.38
C ASP A 32 20.10 9.60 1.51
N LYS A 33 20.72 10.75 1.30
CA LYS A 33 20.71 11.84 2.28
C LYS A 33 19.31 12.44 2.47
N ILE A 34 18.57 12.63 1.39
CA ILE A 34 17.21 13.15 1.44
C ILE A 34 16.31 12.12 2.12
N HIS A 35 16.32 10.88 1.64
CA HIS A 35 15.48 9.80 2.12
C HIS A 35 15.63 9.58 3.64
N LYS A 36 16.86 9.57 4.15
CA LYS A 36 17.12 9.46 5.58
C LYS A 36 16.66 10.68 6.41
N ALA A 37 16.56 11.86 5.80
CA ALA A 37 16.25 13.10 6.51
C ALA A 37 14.76 13.43 6.60
N ILE A 38 13.94 12.91 5.68
CA ILE A 38 12.50 13.12 5.63
C ILE A 38 11.77 12.02 6.42
N LEU A 39 10.48 12.23 6.74
CA LEU A 39 9.63 11.15 7.21
C LEU A 39 9.17 10.32 6.00
N THR A 40 9.49 9.04 6.01
CA THR A 40 9.09 8.09 4.97
C THR A 40 8.00 7.18 5.51
N VAL A 41 6.91 7.06 4.75
CA VAL A 41 5.71 6.30 5.14
C VAL A 41 5.31 5.41 3.98
N ASP A 42 5.06 4.16 4.28
CA ASP A 42 4.33 3.21 3.44
C ASP A 42 2.94 3.00 4.05
N THR A 43 1.91 3.13 3.26
CA THR A 43 0.54 3.14 3.78
C THR A 43 -0.16 1.80 3.78
N HIS A 44 0.51 0.74 3.29
CA HIS A 44 -0.13 -0.57 3.27
C HIS A 44 0.86 -1.73 3.10
N CYS A 45 0.83 -2.67 4.06
CA CYS A 45 1.42 -3.98 3.89
C CYS A 45 0.59 -5.06 4.59
N ASP A 46 0.56 -6.27 4.02
CA ASP A 46 -0.13 -7.46 4.56
C ASP A 46 0.74 -8.33 5.46
N THR A 47 1.86 -7.81 5.90
CA THR A 47 2.78 -8.51 6.80
C THR A 47 2.09 -9.05 8.08
N PRO A 48 1.02 -8.43 8.63
CA PRO A 48 0.30 -9.02 9.77
C PRO A 48 -0.22 -10.44 9.54
N MET A 49 -0.53 -10.84 8.31
CA MET A 49 -0.88 -12.24 8.02
C MET A 49 0.23 -13.23 8.40
N ARG A 50 1.49 -12.79 8.36
CA ARG A 50 2.65 -13.61 8.75
C ARG A 50 2.82 -13.69 10.26
N LEU A 51 2.35 -12.69 11.01
CA LEU A 51 2.37 -12.68 12.48
C LEU A 51 1.46 -13.74 13.09
N MET A 52 0.50 -14.26 12.32
CA MET A 52 -0.31 -15.40 12.73
C MET A 52 0.50 -16.71 12.81
N ARG A 53 1.69 -16.75 12.22
CA ARG A 53 2.67 -17.84 12.33
C ARG A 53 3.56 -17.63 13.56
N SER A 54 3.81 -18.69 14.31
CA SER A 54 4.57 -18.63 15.55
C SER A 54 6.06 -18.31 15.38
N ASP A 55 6.59 -18.48 14.17
CA ASP A 55 8.02 -18.30 13.83
C ASP A 55 8.38 -16.93 13.26
N PHE A 56 7.39 -16.08 12.94
CA PHE A 56 7.64 -14.76 12.36
C PHE A 56 7.79 -13.68 13.46
N ASN A 57 8.84 -12.87 13.35
CA ASN A 57 9.14 -11.78 14.30
C ASN A 57 9.65 -10.56 13.53
N LEU A 58 8.97 -9.42 13.67
CA LEU A 58 9.36 -8.16 13.03
C LEU A 58 10.73 -7.61 13.48
N GLY A 59 11.23 -8.01 14.65
CA GLY A 59 12.52 -7.55 15.18
C GLY A 59 13.74 -8.27 14.63
N VAL A 60 13.56 -9.25 13.74
CA VAL A 60 14.68 -9.98 13.11
C VAL A 60 14.57 -9.87 11.60
N ARG A 61 15.71 -9.93 10.91
CA ARG A 61 15.72 -10.00 9.45
C ARG A 61 15.24 -11.39 9.03
N ASN A 62 14.01 -11.48 8.54
CA ASN A 62 13.41 -12.73 8.12
C ASN A 62 13.93 -13.16 6.74
N GLU A 63 13.95 -14.47 6.48
CA GLU A 63 14.30 -15.02 5.16
C GLU A 63 13.14 -14.89 4.16
N ASP A 64 11.89 -14.91 4.66
CA ASP A 64 10.67 -14.70 3.90
C ASP A 64 9.93 -13.42 4.33
N GLY A 65 8.90 -13.04 3.59
CA GLY A 65 8.19 -11.78 3.79
C GLY A 65 8.94 -10.56 3.27
N CYS A 66 8.23 -9.45 3.23
CA CYS A 66 8.74 -8.21 2.64
C CYS A 66 9.09 -7.15 3.67
N VAL A 67 8.50 -7.19 4.87
CA VAL A 67 8.67 -6.15 5.90
C VAL A 67 9.14 -6.74 7.23
N ASP A 68 10.19 -6.18 7.79
CA ASP A 68 10.64 -6.29 9.19
C ASP A 68 11.44 -5.04 9.58
N PHE A 69 11.60 -4.79 10.87
CA PHE A 69 12.25 -3.56 11.36
C PHE A 69 13.71 -3.43 10.92
N PRO A 70 14.55 -4.50 10.88
CA PRO A 70 15.89 -4.41 10.31
C PRO A 70 15.91 -4.00 8.83
N ARG A 71 15.00 -4.54 7.99
CA ARG A 71 14.92 -4.15 6.58
C ARG A 71 14.31 -2.78 6.37
N MET A 72 13.36 -2.35 7.23
CA MET A 72 12.89 -0.96 7.24
C MET A 72 14.05 0.01 7.52
N GLU A 73 14.96 -0.33 8.44
CA GLU A 73 16.15 0.48 8.70
C GLU A 73 17.11 0.51 7.50
N GLU A 74 17.38 -0.64 6.88
CA GLU A 74 18.21 -0.75 5.68
C GLU A 74 17.66 0.08 4.51
N GLY A 75 16.34 0.01 4.28
CA GLY A 75 15.62 0.72 3.23
C GLY A 75 15.38 2.19 3.54
N GLY A 76 15.51 2.58 4.81
CA GLY A 76 15.24 3.92 5.28
C GLY A 76 13.74 4.24 5.38
N LEU A 77 12.88 3.24 5.52
CA LEU A 77 11.46 3.45 5.81
C LEU A 77 11.26 3.69 7.29
N ASP A 78 10.62 4.81 7.64
CA ASP A 78 10.37 5.18 9.04
C ASP A 78 9.05 4.59 9.56
N ALA A 79 7.98 4.68 8.77
CA ALA A 79 6.63 4.31 9.16
C ALA A 79 6.01 3.30 8.17
N GLU A 80 5.32 2.32 8.73
CA GLU A 80 4.57 1.31 8.01
C GLU A 80 3.15 1.24 8.57
N PHE A 81 2.13 1.21 7.68
CA PHE A 81 0.78 0.84 8.05
C PHE A 81 0.60 -0.67 7.90
N PHE A 82 0.58 -1.36 9.01
CA PHE A 82 0.31 -2.79 9.07
C PHE A 82 -1.19 -3.04 8.90
N ALA A 83 -1.59 -3.56 7.75
CA ALA A 83 -2.98 -3.84 7.42
C ALA A 83 -3.43 -5.18 8.02
N VAL A 84 -4.49 -5.14 8.83
CA VAL A 84 -5.20 -6.32 9.27
C VAL A 84 -6.12 -6.75 8.15
N PHE A 85 -5.63 -7.61 7.25
CA PHE A 85 -6.40 -8.16 6.15
C PHE A 85 -7.37 -9.23 6.62
N ILE A 86 -8.64 -9.09 6.23
CA ILE A 86 -9.69 -10.07 6.47
C ILE A 86 -10.36 -10.44 5.15
N GLY A 87 -10.17 -11.68 4.72
CA GLY A 87 -10.84 -12.20 3.52
C GLY A 87 -12.35 -12.21 3.68
N GLN A 88 -13.08 -11.92 2.59
CA GLN A 88 -14.54 -11.97 2.59
C GLN A 88 -15.06 -13.38 2.82
N GLY A 89 -16.04 -13.53 3.69
CA GLY A 89 -16.73 -14.76 4.02
C GLY A 89 -18.24 -14.60 4.03
N PRO A 90 -19.00 -15.62 4.55
CA PRO A 90 -20.44 -15.55 4.67
C PRO A 90 -20.91 -14.38 5.55
N ARG A 91 -21.99 -13.73 5.18
CA ARG A 91 -22.58 -12.59 5.90
C ARG A 91 -23.71 -13.05 6.83
N ASN A 92 -23.31 -13.68 7.94
CA ASN A 92 -24.22 -14.15 8.99
C ASN A 92 -23.59 -13.95 10.38
N PRO A 93 -24.37 -14.01 11.47
CA PRO A 93 -23.89 -13.70 12.82
C PRO A 93 -22.69 -14.53 13.29
N GLU A 94 -22.65 -15.82 12.95
CA GLU A 94 -21.57 -16.72 13.31
C GLU A 94 -20.26 -16.29 12.64
N ALA A 95 -20.29 -16.06 11.33
CA ALA A 95 -19.13 -15.63 10.56
C ALA A 95 -18.64 -14.22 10.97
N TYR A 96 -19.57 -13.30 11.29
CA TYR A 96 -19.16 -11.98 11.81
C TYR A 96 -18.44 -12.07 13.15
N ASN A 97 -18.86 -12.98 14.05
CA ASN A 97 -18.16 -13.21 15.30
C ASN A 97 -16.76 -13.82 15.09
N GLU A 98 -16.66 -14.82 14.21
CA GLU A 98 -15.36 -15.43 13.87
C GLU A 98 -14.36 -14.44 13.30
N VAL A 99 -14.81 -13.59 12.37
CA VAL A 99 -13.90 -12.59 11.75
C VAL A 99 -13.58 -11.45 12.70
N TYR A 100 -14.47 -11.09 13.60
CA TYR A 100 -14.19 -10.13 14.65
C TYR A 100 -13.10 -10.67 15.58
N GLU A 101 -13.24 -11.91 16.09
CA GLU A 101 -12.21 -12.55 16.95
C GLU A 101 -10.86 -12.62 16.22
N ARG A 102 -10.86 -13.00 14.94
CA ARG A 102 -9.64 -13.04 14.13
C ARG A 102 -9.01 -11.65 13.93
N THR A 103 -9.83 -10.62 13.74
CA THR A 103 -9.35 -9.24 13.62
C THR A 103 -8.67 -8.81 14.92
N VAL A 104 -9.32 -9.06 16.07
CA VAL A 104 -8.75 -8.76 17.40
C VAL A 104 -7.45 -9.53 17.63
N GLU A 105 -7.42 -10.82 17.33
CA GLU A 105 -6.19 -11.63 17.47
C GLU A 105 -5.05 -11.08 16.62
N THR A 106 -5.33 -10.66 15.36
CA THR A 106 -4.30 -10.09 14.48
C THR A 106 -3.79 -8.75 15.03
N LEU A 107 -4.69 -7.89 15.53
CA LEU A 107 -4.32 -6.65 16.22
C LEU A 107 -3.40 -6.94 17.41
N GLU A 108 -3.75 -7.89 18.28
CA GLU A 108 -2.94 -8.30 19.43
C GLU A 108 -1.54 -8.79 18.99
N LYS A 109 -1.44 -9.55 17.88
CA LYS A 109 -0.14 -9.97 17.32
C LYS A 109 0.74 -8.80 16.87
N ILE A 110 0.15 -7.74 16.30
CA ILE A 110 0.90 -6.53 15.97
C ILE A 110 1.42 -5.88 17.26
N TYR A 111 0.57 -5.70 18.27
CA TYR A 111 0.95 -5.13 19.56
C TYR A 111 2.08 -5.93 20.21
N ASP A 112 1.91 -7.25 20.34
CA ASP A 112 2.90 -8.16 20.92
C ASP A 112 4.26 -8.07 20.23
N ASN A 113 4.27 -8.00 18.88
CA ASN A 113 5.51 -7.89 18.11
C ASN A 113 6.20 -6.53 18.30
N VAL A 114 5.44 -5.43 18.33
CA VAL A 114 6.01 -4.10 18.56
C VAL A 114 6.51 -3.98 20.00
N GLU A 115 5.76 -4.46 21.00
CA GLU A 115 6.18 -4.45 22.41
C GLU A 115 7.45 -5.28 22.63
N LYS A 116 7.49 -6.50 22.07
CA LYS A 116 8.65 -7.39 22.12
C LYS A 116 9.91 -6.75 21.54
N ASN A 117 9.76 -5.88 20.56
CA ASN A 117 10.85 -5.20 19.87
C ASN A 117 10.82 -3.67 20.12
N SER A 118 10.44 -3.27 21.33
CA SER A 118 10.22 -1.86 21.69
C SER A 118 11.48 -0.99 21.69
N ASP A 119 12.65 -1.58 21.62
CA ASP A 119 13.91 -0.89 21.33
C ASP A 119 14.05 -0.45 19.85
N MET A 120 13.38 -1.14 18.92
CA MET A 120 13.43 -0.89 17.48
C MET A 120 12.21 -0.13 16.95
N ALA A 121 11.03 -0.35 17.51
CA ALA A 121 9.78 0.18 17.00
C ALA A 121 8.82 0.64 18.11
N GLU A 122 7.82 1.45 17.71
CA GLU A 122 6.76 1.92 18.59
C GLU A 122 5.47 2.13 17.77
N LEU A 123 4.31 1.84 18.39
CA LEU A 123 3.00 2.13 17.80
C LEU A 123 2.73 3.64 17.79
N ALA A 124 2.18 4.11 16.70
CA ALA A 124 1.71 5.48 16.53
C ALA A 124 0.19 5.52 16.35
N PHE A 125 -0.47 6.45 17.01
CA PHE A 125 -1.91 6.67 16.94
C PHE A 125 -2.25 8.05 16.38
N THR A 126 -1.26 8.94 16.33
CA THR A 126 -1.41 10.32 15.87
C THR A 126 -0.23 10.72 14.99
N VAL A 127 -0.43 11.81 14.23
CA VAL A 127 0.68 12.41 13.47
C VAL A 127 1.81 12.87 14.40
N ASP A 128 1.49 13.38 15.59
CA ASP A 128 2.50 13.82 16.55
C ASP A 128 3.31 12.64 17.10
N ASP A 129 2.69 11.47 17.29
CA ASP A 129 3.42 10.24 17.62
C ASP A 129 4.44 9.88 16.53
N ALA A 130 4.04 9.93 15.26
CA ALA A 130 4.95 9.61 14.16
C ALA A 130 6.22 10.48 14.19
N TYR A 131 6.07 11.78 14.32
CA TYR A 131 7.23 12.68 14.38
C TYR A 131 8.04 12.52 15.67
N ARG A 132 7.41 12.22 16.80
CA ARG A 132 8.07 11.92 18.08
C ARG A 132 8.91 10.64 17.97
N ILE A 133 8.31 9.57 17.44
CA ILE A 133 8.97 8.26 17.31
C ILE A 133 10.12 8.34 16.30
N LYS A 134 9.91 8.96 15.11
CA LYS A 134 11.01 9.20 14.17
C LYS A 134 12.18 9.91 14.83
N LYS A 135 11.93 10.92 15.65
CA LYS A 135 12.98 11.67 16.36
C LYS A 135 13.74 10.81 17.37
N SER A 136 13.14 9.75 17.89
CA SER A 136 13.82 8.77 18.75
C SER A 136 14.67 7.76 17.99
N GLY A 137 14.53 7.70 16.66
CA GLY A 137 15.24 6.76 15.79
C GLY A 137 14.59 5.39 15.65
N LYS A 138 13.40 5.18 16.24
CA LYS A 138 12.65 3.93 16.11
C LYS A 138 11.78 3.93 14.84
N ARG A 139 11.39 2.72 14.42
CA ARG A 139 10.38 2.51 13.36
C ARG A 139 8.99 2.77 13.92
N ILE A 140 8.10 3.22 13.07
CA ILE A 140 6.75 3.64 13.42
C ILE A 140 5.78 2.59 12.87
N ALA A 141 4.98 2.01 13.74
CA ALA A 141 3.92 1.10 13.33
C ALA A 141 2.57 1.81 13.46
N PHE A 142 1.90 2.03 12.34
CA PHE A 142 0.48 2.35 12.28
C PHE A 142 -0.32 1.10 11.99
N ILE A 143 -1.62 1.13 12.23
CA ILE A 143 -2.53 0.02 11.96
C ILE A 143 -3.64 0.48 11.02
N GLY A 144 -3.88 -0.31 9.97
CA GLY A 144 -5.06 -0.25 9.13
C GLY A 144 -5.87 -1.54 9.22
N ILE A 145 -7.12 -1.51 8.82
CA ILE A 145 -7.93 -2.71 8.59
C ILE A 145 -8.25 -2.77 7.11
N GLU A 146 -7.94 -3.88 6.46
CA GLU A 146 -8.28 -4.11 5.07
C GLU A 146 -9.45 -5.07 4.95
N ASN A 147 -10.50 -4.61 4.27
CA ASN A 147 -11.86 -5.09 4.19
C ASN A 147 -12.70 -4.73 5.43
N GLY A 148 -13.74 -3.95 5.24
CA GLY A 148 -14.71 -3.60 6.29
C GLY A 148 -15.63 -4.75 6.74
N TYR A 149 -15.46 -5.95 6.19
CA TYR A 149 -16.24 -7.13 6.54
C TYR A 149 -16.32 -7.42 8.06
N PRO A 150 -15.27 -7.23 8.88
CA PRO A 150 -15.34 -7.43 10.33
C PRO A 150 -16.24 -6.44 11.08
N VAL A 151 -16.66 -5.35 10.44
CA VAL A 151 -17.68 -4.44 11.00
C VAL A 151 -19.05 -5.14 11.05
N GLY A 152 -19.29 -6.08 10.14
CA GLY A 152 -20.56 -6.79 10.02
C GLY A 152 -21.70 -5.80 9.83
N LYS A 153 -22.73 -5.91 10.69
CA LYS A 153 -23.87 -4.98 10.76
C LYS A 153 -23.92 -4.21 12.09
N ASP A 154 -22.79 -4.10 12.77
CA ASP A 154 -22.67 -3.44 14.07
C ASP A 154 -21.74 -2.22 13.97
N LEU A 155 -22.34 -1.05 13.84
CA LEU A 155 -21.62 0.22 13.71
C LEU A 155 -20.65 0.49 14.87
N SER A 156 -20.91 -0.05 16.08
CA SER A 156 -20.04 0.15 17.24
C SER A 156 -18.63 -0.44 17.04
N LYS A 157 -18.49 -1.41 16.14
CA LYS A 157 -17.20 -2.03 15.80
C LYS A 157 -16.21 -1.04 15.19
N VAL A 158 -16.68 -0.04 14.46
CA VAL A 158 -15.81 1.02 13.92
C VAL A 158 -15.07 1.73 15.06
N LYS A 159 -15.81 2.08 16.12
CA LYS A 159 -15.19 2.70 17.30
C LYS A 159 -14.28 1.75 18.05
N GLU A 160 -14.66 0.48 18.20
CA GLU A 160 -13.82 -0.51 18.87
C GLU A 160 -12.46 -0.66 18.15
N TYR A 161 -12.46 -0.75 16.81
CA TYR A 161 -11.21 -0.83 16.02
C TYR A 161 -10.38 0.46 16.11
N TYR A 162 -11.04 1.63 16.14
CA TYR A 162 -10.34 2.89 16.38
C TYR A 162 -9.66 2.93 17.75
N ASP A 163 -10.38 2.51 18.80
CA ASP A 163 -9.85 2.43 20.16
C ASP A 163 -8.70 1.39 20.27
N MET A 164 -8.74 0.33 19.42
CA MET A 164 -7.66 -0.65 19.26
C MET A 164 -6.52 -0.15 18.34
N GLY A 165 -6.53 1.11 17.92
CA GLY A 165 -5.43 1.74 17.22
C GLY A 165 -5.52 1.77 15.71
N ALA A 166 -6.55 1.25 15.07
CA ALA A 166 -6.73 1.38 13.62
C ALA A 166 -6.92 2.86 13.23
N ARG A 167 -6.26 3.27 12.14
CA ARG A 167 -6.32 4.64 11.62
C ARG A 167 -6.94 4.74 10.24
N TYR A 168 -7.21 3.62 9.60
CA TYR A 168 -8.10 3.53 8.45
C TYR A 168 -8.84 2.19 8.43
N ILE A 169 -9.94 2.15 7.69
CA ILE A 169 -10.61 0.93 7.24
C ILE A 169 -10.80 1.04 5.73
N THR A 170 -10.30 0.04 4.98
CA THR A 170 -10.63 -0.17 3.56
C THR A 170 -12.03 -0.78 3.50
N LEU A 171 -12.97 -0.11 2.85
CA LEU A 171 -14.40 -0.42 3.00
C LEU A 171 -14.80 -1.80 2.45
N SER A 172 -14.18 -2.27 1.36
CA SER A 172 -14.30 -3.64 0.86
C SER A 172 -12.95 -4.17 0.38
N HIS A 173 -12.87 -5.43 -0.03
CA HIS A 173 -11.70 -6.01 -0.69
C HIS A 173 -12.10 -6.56 -2.07
N SER A 174 -11.90 -7.84 -2.35
CA SER A 174 -12.18 -8.43 -3.68
C SER A 174 -13.66 -8.76 -3.92
N SER A 175 -14.50 -8.63 -2.91
CA SER A 175 -15.94 -8.95 -2.99
C SER A 175 -16.76 -7.88 -2.27
N ASN A 176 -18.01 -7.75 -2.71
CA ASN A 176 -19.01 -6.92 -2.04
C ASN A 176 -19.23 -7.37 -0.59
N ASN A 177 -19.52 -6.43 0.28
CA ASN A 177 -19.85 -6.70 1.67
C ASN A 177 -21.08 -5.88 2.10
N ASP A 178 -21.36 -5.76 3.41
CA ASP A 178 -22.52 -4.98 3.89
C ASP A 178 -22.30 -3.46 3.78
N ILE A 179 -21.08 -3.01 3.49
CA ILE A 179 -20.72 -1.58 3.42
C ILE A 179 -20.83 -1.06 1.99
N CYS A 180 -20.18 -1.73 1.02
CA CYS A 180 -20.15 -1.25 -0.36
C CYS A 180 -19.80 -2.35 -1.37
N ASP A 181 -19.93 -2.00 -2.64
CA ASP A 181 -19.51 -2.81 -3.76
C ASP A 181 -17.99 -2.72 -3.97
N SER A 182 -17.41 -3.86 -4.34
CA SER A 182 -16.00 -4.00 -4.70
C SER A 182 -15.79 -3.79 -6.19
N SER A 183 -14.64 -3.24 -6.57
CA SER A 183 -14.23 -3.07 -7.98
C SER A 183 -13.96 -4.40 -8.70
N THR A 184 -13.88 -5.52 -7.98
CA THR A 184 -13.48 -6.82 -8.52
C THR A 184 -14.44 -7.96 -8.18
N ASP A 185 -15.63 -7.68 -7.65
CA ASP A 185 -16.62 -8.72 -7.38
C ASP A 185 -17.17 -9.29 -8.69
N GLU A 186 -17.02 -10.61 -8.89
CA GLU A 186 -17.48 -11.30 -10.09
C GLU A 186 -19.00 -11.37 -10.19
N GLY A 187 -19.73 -11.19 -9.07
CA GLY A 187 -21.19 -11.14 -9.00
C GLY A 187 -21.79 -9.81 -9.49
N GLY A 188 -20.96 -8.80 -9.71
CA GLY A 188 -21.35 -7.43 -10.05
C GLY A 188 -21.86 -6.64 -8.85
N ALA A 189 -22.44 -5.46 -9.10
CA ALA A 189 -22.92 -4.57 -8.05
C ALA A 189 -24.09 -5.17 -7.25
N GLU A 190 -24.05 -4.99 -5.94
CA GLU A 190 -25.12 -5.37 -5.01
C GLU A 190 -25.87 -4.14 -4.48
N HIS A 191 -25.15 -3.04 -4.29
CA HIS A 191 -25.66 -1.81 -3.68
C HIS A 191 -25.72 -0.64 -4.67
N ASP A 192 -25.22 -0.83 -5.91
CA ASP A 192 -24.98 0.24 -6.87
C ASP A 192 -24.07 1.34 -6.28
N GLY A 193 -23.08 0.93 -5.46
CA GLY A 193 -22.12 1.80 -4.79
C GLY A 193 -22.02 1.55 -3.28
N LEU A 194 -22.28 2.59 -2.48
CA LEU A 194 -22.23 2.58 -1.01
C LEU A 194 -23.61 2.26 -0.44
N SER A 195 -23.72 1.23 0.40
CA SER A 195 -24.98 0.89 1.06
C SER A 195 -25.44 1.96 2.08
N GLU A 196 -26.70 1.93 2.51
CA GLU A 196 -27.18 2.79 3.60
C GLU A 196 -26.40 2.57 4.92
N PHE A 197 -26.00 1.32 5.18
CA PHE A 197 -25.12 1.02 6.32
C PHE A 197 -23.71 1.56 6.09
N GLY A 198 -23.19 1.45 4.88
CA GLY A 198 -21.89 2.02 4.48
C GLY A 198 -21.82 3.52 4.70
N GLN A 199 -22.89 4.25 4.40
CA GLN A 199 -22.95 5.70 4.72
C GLN A 199 -22.82 5.98 6.22
N GLN A 200 -23.40 5.13 7.08
CA GLN A 200 -23.25 5.26 8.54
C GLN A 200 -21.80 4.95 8.98
N VAL A 201 -21.18 3.92 8.37
CA VAL A 201 -19.77 3.58 8.63
C VAL A 201 -18.85 4.74 8.28
N VAL A 202 -18.99 5.34 7.08
CA VAL A 202 -18.19 6.50 6.65
C VAL A 202 -18.36 7.68 7.61
N LYS A 203 -19.60 8.00 8.01
CA LYS A 203 -19.88 9.09 8.97
C LYS A 203 -19.27 8.82 10.35
N GLU A 204 -19.33 7.57 10.82
CA GLU A 204 -18.72 7.20 12.11
C GLU A 204 -17.18 7.25 12.04
N MET A 205 -16.57 6.82 10.94
CA MET A 205 -15.12 6.98 10.72
C MET A 205 -14.71 8.45 10.75
N ASN A 206 -15.44 9.34 10.06
CA ASN A 206 -15.18 10.79 10.11
C ASN A 206 -15.32 11.34 11.52
N ARG A 207 -16.37 10.95 12.27
CA ARG A 207 -16.60 11.38 13.65
C ARG A 207 -15.44 11.00 14.58
N LEU A 208 -14.78 9.86 14.33
CA LEU A 208 -13.67 9.36 15.11
C LEU A 208 -12.31 9.94 14.68
N GLY A 209 -12.22 10.53 13.49
CA GLY A 209 -10.95 10.93 12.89
C GLY A 209 -10.19 9.76 12.26
N MET A 210 -10.90 8.67 11.90
CA MET A 210 -10.39 7.55 11.16
C MET A 210 -10.48 7.83 9.67
N MET A 211 -9.38 7.67 8.93
CA MET A 211 -9.37 7.87 7.48
C MET A 211 -10.22 6.79 6.78
N VAL A 212 -11.06 7.22 5.84
CA VAL A 212 -11.79 6.30 4.95
C VAL A 212 -10.87 5.91 3.81
N ASP A 213 -10.64 4.60 3.65
CA ASP A 213 -9.82 4.08 2.55
C ASP A 213 -10.70 3.56 1.42
N VAL A 214 -10.53 4.17 0.25
CA VAL A 214 -11.28 3.89 -0.98
C VAL A 214 -10.54 2.91 -1.92
N SER A 215 -9.43 2.31 -1.50
CA SER A 215 -8.83 1.21 -2.24
C SER A 215 -9.83 0.06 -2.32
N HIS A 216 -9.85 -0.69 -3.42
CA HIS A 216 -10.71 -1.85 -3.69
C HIS A 216 -12.19 -1.59 -4.00
N ILE A 217 -12.78 -0.46 -3.61
CA ILE A 217 -14.21 -0.21 -3.82
C ILE A 217 -14.52 0.04 -5.30
N SER A 218 -15.79 -0.15 -5.70
CA SER A 218 -16.24 0.17 -7.06
C SER A 218 -16.18 1.67 -7.34
N ASP A 219 -16.23 2.04 -8.63
CA ASP A 219 -16.22 3.44 -9.04
C ASP A 219 -17.44 4.19 -8.46
N GLU A 220 -18.62 3.56 -8.49
CA GLU A 220 -19.85 4.11 -7.90
C GLU A 220 -19.68 4.31 -6.37
N ALA A 221 -19.14 3.30 -5.67
CA ALA A 221 -18.88 3.42 -4.24
C ALA A 221 -17.87 4.53 -3.92
N PHE A 222 -16.87 4.75 -4.77
CA PHE A 222 -15.95 5.87 -4.62
C PHE A 222 -16.68 7.21 -4.63
N TYR A 223 -17.53 7.48 -5.63
CA TYR A 223 -18.27 8.73 -5.71
C TYR A 223 -19.21 8.92 -4.53
N ASP A 224 -19.92 7.86 -4.12
CA ASP A 224 -20.81 7.89 -2.94
C ASP A 224 -20.05 8.19 -1.63
N VAL A 225 -18.85 7.61 -1.49
CA VAL A 225 -17.97 7.88 -0.34
C VAL A 225 -17.55 9.34 -0.33
N ILE A 226 -17.15 9.90 -1.47
CA ILE A 226 -16.77 11.32 -1.57
C ILE A 226 -17.95 12.23 -1.23
N GLU A 227 -19.16 11.90 -1.67
CA GLU A 227 -20.37 12.68 -1.32
C GLU A 227 -20.71 12.58 0.17
N THR A 228 -20.47 11.42 0.78
CA THR A 228 -20.82 11.14 2.19
C THR A 228 -19.78 11.67 3.17
N SER A 229 -18.48 11.61 2.79
CA SER A 229 -17.37 11.94 3.69
C SER A 229 -17.21 13.45 3.86
N THR A 230 -17.13 13.88 5.12
CA THR A 230 -16.80 15.27 5.49
C THR A 230 -15.30 15.48 5.71
N SER A 231 -14.52 14.43 5.60
CA SER A 231 -13.07 14.44 5.80
C SER A 231 -12.34 13.97 4.54
N PRO A 232 -11.08 14.36 4.32
CA PRO A 232 -10.29 13.83 3.22
C PRO A 232 -10.12 12.31 3.32
N VAL A 233 -10.31 11.63 2.18
CA VAL A 233 -10.17 10.18 2.07
C VAL A 233 -8.78 9.78 1.58
N ILE A 234 -8.44 8.51 1.70
CA ILE A 234 -7.22 7.92 1.14
C ILE A 234 -7.57 6.77 0.17
N ALA A 235 -6.75 6.60 -0.87
CA ALA A 235 -6.60 5.32 -1.53
C ALA A 235 -5.25 4.75 -1.09
N SER A 236 -5.26 3.87 -0.08
CA SER A 236 -4.05 3.43 0.62
C SER A 236 -3.06 2.65 -0.26
N HIS A 237 -3.56 1.99 -1.32
CA HIS A 237 -2.78 1.23 -2.30
C HIS A 237 -3.55 1.08 -3.62
N SER A 238 -3.53 2.10 -4.45
CA SER A 238 -4.13 2.14 -5.80
C SER A 238 -3.17 2.80 -6.78
N SER A 239 -3.47 2.73 -8.08
CA SER A 239 -2.65 3.35 -9.12
C SER A 239 -3.51 4.08 -10.14
N CYS A 240 -2.95 4.52 -11.29
CA CYS A 240 -3.67 5.29 -12.29
C CYS A 240 -4.19 4.39 -13.41
N ARG A 241 -5.50 4.38 -13.66
CA ARG A 241 -6.15 3.58 -14.71
C ARG A 241 -5.70 4.02 -16.11
N ALA A 242 -5.39 5.28 -16.30
CA ALA A 242 -4.87 5.81 -17.55
C ALA A 242 -3.54 5.15 -18.00
N LEU A 243 -2.72 4.68 -17.06
CA LEU A 243 -1.46 4.00 -17.36
C LEU A 243 -1.57 2.48 -17.34
N CYS A 244 -2.45 1.94 -16.52
CA CYS A 244 -2.70 0.51 -16.42
C CYS A 244 -4.20 0.27 -16.21
N GLU A 245 -4.85 -0.24 -17.25
CA GLU A 245 -6.29 -0.56 -17.23
C GLU A 245 -6.56 -1.68 -16.24
N SER A 246 -7.00 -1.29 -15.06
CA SER A 246 -7.36 -2.19 -13.96
C SER A 246 -8.52 -1.57 -13.18
N PRO A 247 -9.55 -2.33 -12.81
CA PRO A 247 -10.63 -1.83 -11.97
C PRO A 247 -10.15 -1.40 -10.57
N ARG A 248 -8.96 -1.84 -10.16
CA ARG A 248 -8.31 -1.47 -8.89
C ARG A 248 -7.68 -0.06 -8.92
N ASN A 249 -7.52 0.52 -10.12
CA ASN A 249 -6.90 1.81 -10.32
C ASN A 249 -7.95 2.92 -10.47
N LEU A 250 -7.63 4.11 -9.96
CA LEU A 250 -8.46 5.30 -10.12
C LEU A 250 -8.28 5.86 -11.55
N ASP A 251 -9.39 6.25 -12.17
CA ASP A 251 -9.33 7.01 -13.42
C ASP A 251 -9.07 8.51 -13.18
N ASP A 252 -8.91 9.26 -14.26
CA ASP A 252 -8.54 10.67 -14.17
C ASP A 252 -9.65 11.54 -13.56
N ASP A 253 -10.92 11.20 -13.78
CA ASP A 253 -12.06 11.91 -13.19
C ASP A 253 -12.13 11.65 -11.67
N MET A 254 -11.90 10.40 -11.24
CA MET A 254 -11.80 10.04 -9.83
C MET A 254 -10.63 10.76 -9.15
N LEU A 255 -9.48 10.88 -9.82
CA LEU A 255 -8.33 11.64 -9.30
C LEU A 255 -8.66 13.12 -9.12
N MET A 256 -9.38 13.75 -10.06
CA MET A 256 -9.81 15.14 -9.93
C MET A 256 -10.74 15.33 -8.73
N VAL A 257 -11.69 14.43 -8.54
CA VAL A 257 -12.63 14.45 -7.41
C VAL A 257 -11.90 14.20 -6.08
N LEU A 258 -10.93 13.28 -6.05
CA LEU A 258 -10.07 13.03 -4.89
C LEU A 258 -9.31 14.30 -4.46
N LYS A 259 -8.77 15.05 -5.44
CA LYS A 259 -8.13 16.34 -5.18
C LYS A 259 -9.09 17.33 -4.52
N ASP A 260 -10.31 17.47 -5.07
CA ASP A 260 -11.30 18.42 -4.57
C ASP A 260 -11.77 18.07 -3.13
N ASN A 261 -11.77 16.76 -2.80
CA ASN A 261 -11.97 16.26 -1.42
C ASN A 261 -10.76 16.56 -0.51
N GLY A 262 -9.58 16.90 -1.02
CA GLY A 262 -8.35 17.05 -0.25
C GLY A 262 -7.63 15.74 0.03
N GLY A 263 -8.09 14.64 -0.54
CA GLY A 263 -7.57 13.29 -0.34
C GLY A 263 -6.20 13.02 -0.98
N VAL A 264 -5.74 11.78 -0.89
CA VAL A 264 -4.46 11.33 -1.41
C VAL A 264 -4.53 9.90 -1.96
N ILE A 265 -3.92 9.68 -3.13
CA ILE A 265 -3.67 8.33 -3.65
C ILE A 265 -2.24 7.90 -3.30
N GLN A 266 -2.10 6.68 -2.81
CA GLN A 266 -0.83 6.04 -2.55
C GLN A 266 -0.56 5.01 -3.64
N ILE A 267 0.49 5.23 -4.43
CA ILE A 267 0.78 4.37 -5.59
C ILE A 267 1.16 2.98 -5.13
N CYS A 268 0.32 2.02 -5.52
CA CYS A 268 0.52 0.61 -5.25
C CYS A 268 1.66 0.07 -6.10
N ILE A 269 2.70 -0.48 -5.46
CA ILE A 269 3.85 -1.05 -6.19
C ILE A 269 3.65 -2.53 -6.52
N LEU A 270 2.44 -2.88 -6.96
CA LEU A 270 2.10 -4.19 -7.49
C LEU A 270 2.10 -4.16 -9.03
N SER A 271 2.91 -5.02 -9.64
CA SER A 271 3.18 -4.98 -11.09
C SER A 271 1.92 -4.93 -11.96
N ASN A 272 0.86 -5.67 -11.58
CA ASN A 272 -0.38 -5.74 -12.37
C ASN A 272 -1.23 -4.45 -12.30
N TYR A 273 -0.92 -3.53 -11.37
CA TYR A 273 -1.58 -2.22 -11.25
C TYR A 273 -0.74 -1.09 -11.83
N LEU A 274 0.55 -1.38 -12.10
CA LEU A 274 1.47 -0.41 -12.70
C LEU A 274 1.62 -0.59 -14.21
N LYS A 275 1.50 -1.83 -14.70
CA LYS A 275 1.73 -2.12 -16.11
C LYS A 275 0.86 -3.25 -16.59
N GLN A 276 0.26 -3.06 -17.77
CA GLN A 276 -0.51 -4.13 -18.41
C GLN A 276 0.36 -5.37 -18.57
N PRO A 277 -0.11 -6.55 -18.12
CA PRO A 277 0.61 -7.79 -18.28
C PRO A 277 0.91 -8.06 -19.76
N GLU A 278 2.17 -8.20 -20.11
CA GLU A 278 2.57 -8.65 -21.45
C GLU A 278 2.25 -10.14 -21.61
N LEU A 279 1.70 -10.52 -22.76
CA LEU A 279 1.52 -11.92 -23.09
C LEU A 279 2.88 -12.64 -23.05
N ASN A 280 3.01 -13.60 -22.18
CA ASN A 280 4.19 -14.44 -22.07
C ASN A 280 3.83 -15.91 -22.38
N PRO A 281 3.93 -16.34 -23.65
CA PRO A 281 3.55 -17.69 -24.06
C PRO A 281 4.32 -18.78 -23.30
N VAL A 282 5.57 -18.50 -22.89
CA VAL A 282 6.38 -19.45 -22.12
C VAL A 282 5.83 -19.62 -20.70
N LEU A 283 5.43 -18.50 -20.07
CA LEU A 283 4.80 -18.54 -18.75
C LEU A 283 3.46 -19.30 -18.83
N GLU A 284 2.60 -18.95 -19.78
CA GLU A 284 1.29 -19.59 -19.97
C GLU A 284 1.43 -21.10 -20.20
N GLN A 285 2.35 -21.51 -21.08
CA GLN A 285 2.63 -22.92 -21.29
C GLN A 285 3.04 -23.63 -20.00
N LYS A 286 3.95 -23.03 -19.23
CA LYS A 286 4.43 -23.62 -17.98
C LYS A 286 3.38 -23.69 -16.88
N LEU A 287 2.53 -22.68 -16.77
CA LEU A 287 1.42 -22.70 -15.83
C LEU A 287 0.36 -23.75 -16.22
N ASN A 288 0.11 -23.91 -17.52
CA ASN A 288 -0.79 -24.97 -18.01
C ASN A 288 -0.21 -26.38 -17.75
N GLU A 289 1.11 -26.57 -17.93
CA GLU A 289 1.77 -27.83 -17.57
C GLU A 289 1.55 -28.18 -16.07
N ILE A 290 1.55 -27.17 -15.19
CA ILE A 290 1.29 -27.37 -13.75
C ILE A 290 -0.19 -27.66 -13.49
N ARG A 291 -1.11 -26.93 -14.12
CA ARG A 291 -2.55 -27.17 -14.01
C ARG A 291 -2.90 -28.59 -14.45
N GLU A 292 -2.41 -29.03 -15.61
CA GLU A 292 -2.59 -30.39 -16.10
C GLU A 292 -2.01 -31.43 -15.12
N LYS A 293 -0.80 -31.20 -14.58
CA LYS A 293 -0.17 -32.09 -13.60
C LYS A 293 -0.98 -32.30 -12.33
N TYR A 294 -1.70 -31.25 -11.90
CA TYR A 294 -2.44 -31.22 -10.64
C TYR A 294 -3.96 -31.14 -10.85
N ASN A 295 -4.48 -31.60 -12.02
CA ASN A 295 -5.92 -31.67 -12.33
C ASN A 295 -6.65 -30.34 -12.02
N ASP A 296 -6.12 -29.23 -12.52
CA ASP A 296 -6.61 -27.85 -12.23
C ASP A 296 -6.81 -27.55 -10.73
N PHE A 297 -5.98 -28.20 -9.90
CA PHE A 297 -6.02 -28.14 -8.42
C PHE A 297 -7.26 -28.77 -7.78
N GLU A 298 -8.05 -29.51 -8.55
CA GLU A 298 -9.27 -30.16 -8.07
C GLU A 298 -8.96 -31.51 -7.40
N GLY A 299 -9.62 -31.79 -6.26
CA GLY A 299 -9.56 -33.09 -5.58
C GLY A 299 -8.21 -33.42 -4.91
N LEU A 300 -7.34 -32.45 -4.74
CA LEU A 300 -6.05 -32.61 -4.07
C LEU A 300 -6.23 -32.72 -2.54
N SER A 301 -5.33 -33.50 -1.91
CA SER A 301 -5.14 -33.37 -0.45
C SER A 301 -4.48 -32.03 -0.12
N GLU A 302 -4.58 -31.61 1.14
CA GLU A 302 -3.97 -30.36 1.61
C GLU A 302 -2.47 -30.27 1.32
N GLU A 303 -1.74 -31.38 1.52
CA GLU A 303 -0.29 -31.45 1.21
C GLU A 303 -0.01 -31.32 -0.29
N GLU A 304 -0.82 -31.96 -1.13
CA GLU A 304 -0.67 -31.89 -2.59
C GLU A 304 -1.02 -30.49 -3.10
N PHE A 305 -2.07 -29.88 -2.56
CA PHE A 305 -2.47 -28.51 -2.89
C PHE A 305 -1.36 -27.51 -2.57
N GLU A 306 -0.79 -27.58 -1.35
CA GLU A 306 0.32 -26.71 -0.97
C GLU A 306 1.57 -26.91 -1.82
N ARG A 307 1.85 -28.14 -2.25
CA ARG A 307 2.95 -28.42 -3.18
C ARG A 307 2.67 -27.85 -4.57
N ALA A 308 1.47 -28.06 -5.10
CA ALA A 308 1.05 -27.54 -6.40
C ALA A 308 1.07 -26.01 -6.41
N ARG A 309 0.58 -25.39 -5.34
CA ARG A 309 0.60 -23.94 -5.13
C ARG A 309 2.03 -23.39 -5.13
N ARG A 310 2.95 -24.00 -4.39
CA ARG A 310 4.36 -23.59 -4.40
C ARG A 310 4.97 -23.66 -5.81
N GLU A 311 4.80 -24.79 -6.50
CA GLU A 311 5.33 -24.97 -7.86
C GLU A 311 4.75 -23.93 -8.84
N TYR A 312 3.46 -23.66 -8.73
CA TYR A 312 2.79 -22.64 -9.54
C TYR A 312 3.37 -21.24 -9.30
N TYR A 313 3.56 -20.84 -8.04
CA TYR A 313 4.12 -19.54 -7.71
C TYR A 313 5.60 -19.43 -8.05
N GLU A 314 6.40 -20.51 -7.90
CA GLU A 314 7.80 -20.53 -8.33
C GLU A 314 7.92 -20.29 -9.85
N VAL A 315 7.12 -20.97 -10.65
CA VAL A 315 7.11 -20.79 -12.11
C VAL A 315 6.61 -19.40 -12.46
N ARG A 316 5.50 -18.94 -11.86
CA ARG A 316 4.97 -17.60 -12.08
C ARG A 316 6.03 -16.54 -11.78
N ASN A 317 6.65 -16.59 -10.62
CA ASN A 317 7.66 -15.62 -10.20
C ASN A 317 8.92 -15.64 -11.07
N LYS A 318 9.30 -16.82 -11.58
CA LYS A 318 10.47 -16.99 -12.45
C LYS A 318 10.27 -16.39 -13.85
N TYR A 319 9.07 -16.44 -14.38
CA TYR A 319 8.80 -16.10 -15.79
C TYR A 319 7.97 -14.84 -15.97
N ARG A 320 7.31 -14.31 -14.90
CA ARG A 320 6.60 -13.04 -15.01
C ARG A 320 7.59 -11.90 -15.20
N LYS A 321 7.24 -10.95 -16.04
CA LYS A 321 7.95 -9.68 -16.14
C LYS A 321 7.35 -8.72 -15.13
N LEU A 322 8.17 -8.27 -14.21
CA LEU A 322 7.74 -7.29 -13.22
C LEU A 322 7.71 -5.89 -13.82
N ALA A 323 6.86 -5.02 -13.28
CA ALA A 323 7.02 -3.59 -13.41
C ALA A 323 8.32 -3.14 -12.72
N THR A 324 8.81 -1.97 -13.06
CA THR A 324 10.06 -1.40 -12.55
C THR A 324 9.77 -0.20 -11.65
N VAL A 325 10.81 0.33 -11.00
CA VAL A 325 10.73 1.58 -10.25
C VAL A 325 10.31 2.75 -11.14
N GLU A 326 10.77 2.76 -12.40
CA GLU A 326 10.38 3.76 -13.38
C GLU A 326 8.89 3.71 -13.69
N ASP A 327 8.31 2.49 -13.89
CA ASP A 327 6.87 2.32 -14.08
C ASP A 327 6.08 2.87 -12.87
N ALA A 328 6.53 2.64 -11.64
CA ALA A 328 5.88 3.18 -10.43
C ALA A 328 5.94 4.72 -10.37
N VAL A 329 7.09 5.31 -10.72
CA VAL A 329 7.25 6.76 -10.73
C VAL A 329 6.52 7.40 -11.91
N ASP A 330 6.24 6.68 -13.01
CA ASP A 330 5.36 7.16 -14.09
C ASP A 330 3.94 7.43 -13.56
N HIS A 331 3.41 6.59 -12.65
CA HIS A 331 2.14 6.83 -11.99
C HIS A 331 2.19 8.05 -11.06
N ILE A 332 3.29 8.24 -10.32
CA ILE A 332 3.49 9.44 -9.51
C ILE A 332 3.50 10.69 -10.40
N ASP A 333 4.25 10.68 -11.53
CA ASP A 333 4.30 11.78 -12.49
C ASP A 333 2.92 12.10 -13.05
N HIS A 334 2.11 11.07 -13.39
CA HIS A 334 0.76 11.24 -13.89
C HIS A 334 -0.13 11.99 -12.88
N VAL A 335 -0.16 11.52 -11.63
CA VAL A 335 -0.92 12.18 -10.55
C VAL A 335 -0.46 13.61 -10.33
N VAL A 336 0.87 13.84 -10.26
CA VAL A 336 1.43 15.19 -10.07
C VAL A 336 1.07 16.13 -11.18
N GLN A 337 1.08 15.66 -12.44
CA GLN A 337 0.71 16.46 -13.61
C GLN A 337 -0.78 16.77 -13.65
N LEU A 338 -1.63 15.82 -13.25
CA LEU A 338 -3.08 15.95 -13.32
C LEU A 338 -3.64 16.76 -12.15
N ILE A 339 -3.29 16.41 -10.92
CA ILE A 339 -3.91 16.94 -9.70
C ILE A 339 -2.94 17.61 -8.72
N GLY A 340 -1.64 17.54 -8.97
CA GLY A 340 -0.62 18.22 -8.18
C GLY A 340 0.05 17.34 -7.13
N ILE A 341 1.19 17.84 -6.64
CA ILE A 341 2.12 17.14 -5.76
C ILE A 341 1.55 16.80 -4.36
N ASP A 342 0.48 17.47 -3.95
CA ASP A 342 -0.09 17.33 -2.60
C ASP A 342 -1.02 16.11 -2.45
N HIS A 343 -1.26 15.36 -3.54
CA HIS A 343 -2.27 14.32 -3.61
C HIS A 343 -1.72 12.93 -3.95
N VAL A 344 -0.40 12.71 -3.84
CA VAL A 344 0.23 11.42 -4.17
C VAL A 344 1.21 10.97 -3.09
N GLY A 345 1.30 9.65 -2.89
CA GLY A 345 2.25 9.00 -2.02
C GLY A 345 2.53 7.56 -2.45
N ILE A 346 2.93 6.70 -1.51
CA ILE A 346 3.35 5.32 -1.76
C ILE A 346 2.64 4.37 -0.79
N GLY A 347 2.06 3.29 -1.35
CA GLY A 347 1.47 2.18 -0.61
C GLY A 347 1.91 0.87 -1.25
N SER A 348 2.79 0.12 -0.58
CA SER A 348 3.54 -0.96 -1.25
C SER A 348 2.70 -2.17 -1.61
N ASP A 349 1.72 -2.51 -0.79
CA ASP A 349 1.02 -3.80 -0.82
C ASP A 349 2.00 -4.99 -0.62
N PHE A 350 3.06 -4.77 0.15
CA PHE A 350 4.01 -5.82 0.50
C PHE A 350 3.33 -6.94 1.28
N ASP A 351 3.70 -8.17 0.94
CA ASP A 351 3.11 -9.41 1.44
C ASP A 351 1.68 -9.69 0.95
N GLY A 352 0.97 -8.72 0.35
CA GLY A 352 -0.33 -8.89 -0.34
C GLY A 352 -0.18 -9.15 -1.84
N GLY A 353 0.94 -8.78 -2.41
CA GLY A 353 1.23 -8.99 -3.83
C GLY A 353 2.25 -8.00 -4.38
N GLY A 354 2.51 -6.95 -3.64
CA GLY A 354 3.47 -5.90 -3.95
C GLY A 354 4.90 -6.41 -4.13
N GLY A 355 5.64 -5.63 -4.88
CA GLY A 355 7.02 -5.92 -5.26
C GLY A 355 7.24 -5.79 -6.77
N ILE A 356 8.20 -4.94 -7.13
CA ILE A 356 8.59 -4.61 -8.50
C ILE A 356 10.10 -4.76 -8.66
N GLU A 357 10.60 -4.78 -9.89
CA GLU A 357 12.03 -4.81 -10.13
C GLU A 357 12.68 -3.56 -9.54
N GLY A 358 13.63 -3.77 -8.62
CA GLY A 358 14.31 -2.72 -7.88
C GLY A 358 13.66 -2.36 -6.53
N VAL A 359 12.44 -2.83 -6.22
CA VAL A 359 11.79 -2.72 -4.90
C VAL A 359 10.99 -3.97 -4.61
N MET A 360 11.70 -5.06 -4.25
CA MET A 360 11.11 -6.36 -3.95
C MET A 360 10.74 -6.53 -2.48
N ASP A 361 11.34 -5.76 -1.61
CA ASP A 361 11.03 -5.66 -0.19
C ASP A 361 11.38 -4.26 0.36
N VAL A 362 11.04 -4.03 1.60
CA VAL A 362 11.18 -2.74 2.27
C VAL A 362 12.64 -2.23 2.32
N SER A 363 13.65 -3.10 2.22
CA SER A 363 15.07 -2.68 2.23
C SER A 363 15.48 -1.90 0.98
N GLN A 364 14.65 -1.93 -0.07
CA GLN A 364 14.92 -1.32 -1.36
C GLN A 364 14.09 -0.03 -1.61
N MET A 365 13.25 0.40 -0.68
CA MET A 365 12.33 1.55 -0.83
C MET A 365 13.03 2.85 -1.26
N LYS A 366 14.26 3.07 -0.81
CA LYS A 366 15.09 4.23 -1.22
C LYS A 366 15.31 4.35 -2.73
N ASN A 367 15.14 3.27 -3.51
CA ASN A 367 15.29 3.30 -4.96
C ASN A 367 14.20 4.17 -5.63
N ILE A 368 13.02 4.29 -5.02
CA ILE A 368 11.97 5.23 -5.47
C ILE A 368 12.47 6.67 -5.31
N THR A 369 13.11 7.02 -4.17
CA THR A 369 13.71 8.36 -3.98
C THR A 369 14.80 8.65 -5.00
N HIS A 370 15.58 7.64 -5.35
CA HIS A 370 16.58 7.73 -6.41
C HIS A 370 15.96 8.16 -7.74
N GLU A 371 14.91 7.46 -8.14
CA GLU A 371 14.23 7.72 -9.40
C GLU A 371 13.53 9.08 -9.40
N LEU A 372 12.83 9.44 -8.31
CA LEU A 372 12.22 10.77 -8.15
C LEU A 372 13.27 11.88 -8.32
N LEU A 373 14.44 11.73 -7.68
CA LEU A 373 15.51 12.72 -7.79
C LEU A 373 16.11 12.77 -9.21
N ARG A 374 16.22 11.63 -9.89
CA ARG A 374 16.66 11.52 -11.29
C ARG A 374 15.72 12.26 -12.23
N ARG A 375 14.39 12.22 -11.96
CA ARG A 375 13.36 12.96 -12.70
C ARG A 375 13.29 14.45 -12.34
N GLY A 376 14.09 14.90 -11.37
CA GLY A 376 14.22 16.31 -11.02
C GLY A 376 13.32 16.79 -9.90
N TYR A 377 12.64 15.89 -9.19
CA TYR A 377 11.90 16.25 -7.99
C TYR A 377 12.79 16.89 -6.95
N THR A 378 12.32 17.97 -6.35
CA THR A 378 12.99 18.66 -5.26
C THR A 378 12.87 17.86 -3.96
N ARG A 379 13.73 18.19 -2.98
CA ARG A 379 13.62 17.60 -1.63
C ARG A 379 12.22 17.76 -1.02
N ASN A 380 11.61 18.93 -1.18
CA ASN A 380 10.31 19.20 -0.58
C ASN A 380 9.18 18.39 -1.26
N GLU A 381 9.26 18.18 -2.58
CA GLU A 381 8.32 17.35 -3.30
C GLU A 381 8.49 15.87 -2.91
N ILE A 382 9.73 15.38 -2.78
CA ILE A 382 10.02 14.03 -2.31
C ILE A 382 9.50 13.83 -0.88
N GLU A 383 9.64 14.82 0.01
CA GLU A 383 9.11 14.79 1.38
C GLU A 383 7.58 14.71 1.40
N LYS A 384 6.90 15.42 0.50
CA LYS A 384 5.44 15.33 0.34
C LYS A 384 5.00 13.95 -0.08
N ILE A 385 5.62 13.38 -1.14
CA ILE A 385 5.31 12.05 -1.66
C ILE A 385 5.50 10.98 -0.58
N TRP A 386 6.61 11.00 0.15
CA TRP A 386 6.92 9.95 1.11
C TRP A 386 6.08 9.96 2.39
N GLY A 387 5.78 11.11 2.94
CA GLY A 387 5.07 11.15 4.21
C GLY A 387 4.24 12.41 4.41
N GLY A 388 4.64 13.54 3.80
CA GLY A 388 3.98 14.81 4.04
C GLY A 388 2.50 14.79 3.70
N ASN A 389 2.11 14.18 2.59
CA ASN A 389 0.73 14.16 2.12
C ASN A 389 -0.18 13.27 2.97
N ILE A 390 0.25 12.03 3.29
CA ILE A 390 -0.56 11.16 4.16
C ILE A 390 -0.66 11.70 5.58
N MET A 391 0.42 12.26 6.13
CA MET A 391 0.38 12.89 7.45
C MET A 391 -0.52 14.14 7.49
N ARG A 392 -0.62 14.89 6.37
CA ARG A 392 -1.59 15.96 6.22
C ARG A 392 -3.01 15.42 6.32
N VAL A 393 -3.34 14.39 5.54
CA VAL A 393 -4.69 13.81 5.54
C VAL A 393 -5.05 13.24 6.91
N LEU A 394 -4.15 12.51 7.56
CA LEU A 394 -4.39 12.00 8.91
C LEU A 394 -4.64 13.16 9.90
N ARG A 395 -3.82 14.23 9.85
CA ARG A 395 -4.00 15.41 10.73
C ARG A 395 -5.30 16.13 10.48
N GLU A 396 -5.74 16.25 9.24
CA GLU A 396 -7.03 16.87 8.92
C GLU A 396 -8.20 16.05 9.45
N ASN A 397 -8.12 14.71 9.36
CA ASN A 397 -9.11 13.82 9.98
C ASN A 397 -9.13 13.96 11.51
N GLU A 398 -7.95 13.97 12.18
CA GLU A 398 -7.83 14.19 13.63
C GLU A 398 -8.48 15.53 14.05
N LYS A 399 -8.20 16.59 13.30
CA LYS A 399 -8.70 17.95 13.59
C LYS A 399 -10.22 18.05 13.44
N LEU A 400 -10.77 17.56 12.32
CA LEU A 400 -12.21 17.60 12.05
C LEU A 400 -13.02 16.82 13.10
N ALA A 401 -12.49 15.68 13.57
CA ALA A 401 -13.12 14.92 14.65
C ALA A 401 -13.13 15.68 15.99
N GLN A 402 -12.05 16.41 16.30
CA GLN A 402 -12.00 17.27 17.51
C GLN A 402 -13.03 18.40 17.44
N GLU A 403 -13.09 19.12 16.32
CA GLU A 403 -14.05 20.21 16.10
C GLU A 403 -15.51 19.72 16.23
N THR A 404 -15.84 18.58 15.62
CA THR A 404 -17.17 17.96 15.72
C THR A 404 -17.52 17.57 17.16
N SER A 405 -16.54 17.07 17.92
CA SER A 405 -16.75 16.68 19.32
C SER A 405 -16.97 17.88 20.23
N GLU A 406 -16.30 19.00 19.98
CA GLU A 406 -16.47 20.25 20.72
C GLU A 406 -17.86 20.89 20.47
N GLU A 407 -18.32 20.85 19.21
CA GLU A 407 -19.66 21.35 18.84
C GLU A 407 -20.79 20.52 19.46
N ALA A 408 -20.62 19.19 19.56
CA ALA A 408 -21.62 18.29 20.16
C ALA A 408 -21.67 18.39 21.71
N GLY A 409 -20.62 18.93 22.36
CA GLY A 409 -20.52 19.12 23.81
C GLY A 409 -21.00 20.46 24.31
N THR A 410 -21.32 21.41 23.39
CA THR A 410 -21.90 22.74 23.69
C THR A 410 -23.42 22.77 23.47
#